data_70c8b88555a90a68db3282ad5089fb34
#
_entry.id   70c8b88555a90a68db3282ad5089fb34
#
_cell.length_a   1.000
_cell.length_b   1.000
_cell.length_c   1.000
_cell.angle_alpha   90.00
_cell.angle_beta   90.00
_cell.angle_gamma   90.00
#
_symmetry.space_group_name_H-M   'P 1'
#
loop_
_entity.id
_entity.type
_entity.pdbx_description
1 polymer ?
#
loop_
_entity_poly.entity_id
_entity_poly.type
_entity_poly.pdbx_seq_one_letter_code
_entity_poly.pdbx_strand_id
1 'polypeptide(L)'
;NINVVDACMLSDMVPTGFHGVELADVQFGDTVLVIGIGPVGLMSVAGTALRGASRIIAVGTRKNCVEAAKLYGATDFVSYKNGTIEEQVLAMTDGKGVDKVVIAGGGCETFESAVRCLKPGGKIGNVNYLGSGTYVTVPRVEWGVGMGHKQINGGLMPGGRLRMEKLGALVAAGKLDVHPLASHVFEGWDHLEEALFMMRDKPADLIKPVVKISD
;
A
#
# COMPACT_ATOMS: atom_id res chain seq x y z
N ASN A 1 -15.82 -4.63 20.47
CA ASN A 1 -16.10 -5.76 19.54
C ASN A 1 -15.88 -5.28 18.11
N ILE A 2 -15.10 -6.04 17.35
CA ILE A 2 -14.90 -5.83 15.92
C ILE A 2 -15.85 -6.80 15.21
N ASN A 3 -16.60 -6.34 14.20
CA ASN A 3 -17.47 -7.24 13.43
C ASN A 3 -16.63 -8.21 12.58
N VAL A 4 -17.24 -9.33 12.11
CA VAL A 4 -16.53 -10.40 11.42
C VAL A 4 -15.94 -9.95 10.09
N VAL A 5 -16.61 -9.05 9.36
CA VAL A 5 -16.14 -8.52 8.06
C VAL A 5 -14.89 -7.68 8.26
N ASP A 6 -14.88 -6.81 9.26
CA ASP A 6 -13.72 -5.98 9.60
C ASP A 6 -12.57 -6.84 10.17
N ALA A 7 -12.90 -7.84 10.99
CA ALA A 7 -11.91 -8.77 11.53
C ALA A 7 -11.18 -9.57 10.43
N CYS A 8 -11.87 -9.90 9.34
CA CYS A 8 -11.28 -10.57 8.18
C CYS A 8 -10.10 -9.76 7.59
N MET A 9 -10.16 -8.43 7.60
CA MET A 9 -9.09 -7.57 7.08
C MET A 9 -7.80 -7.66 7.91
N LEU A 10 -7.90 -8.06 9.19
CA LEU A 10 -6.76 -8.23 10.09
C LEU A 10 -5.93 -9.48 9.80
N SER A 11 -6.43 -10.39 8.96
CA SER A 11 -5.72 -11.62 8.60
C SER A 11 -4.63 -11.42 7.55
N ASP A 12 -4.79 -10.41 6.66
CA ASP A 12 -3.88 -10.19 5.54
C ASP A 12 -3.70 -8.70 5.20
N MET A 13 -4.77 -7.98 4.79
CA MET A 13 -4.66 -6.63 4.21
C MET A 13 -3.99 -5.64 5.16
N VAL A 14 -4.45 -5.60 6.40
CA VAL A 14 -3.93 -4.70 7.43
C VAL A 14 -2.49 -5.04 7.80
N PRO A 15 -2.16 -6.27 8.24
CA PRO A 15 -0.80 -6.59 8.65
C PRO A 15 0.20 -6.49 7.50
N THR A 16 -0.19 -6.80 6.26
CA THR A 16 0.68 -6.68 5.07
C THR A 16 0.97 -5.22 4.74
N GLY A 17 -0.05 -4.37 4.74
CA GLY A 17 0.13 -2.94 4.49
C GLY A 17 1.01 -2.27 5.54
N PHE A 18 0.79 -2.57 6.81
CA PHE A 18 1.62 -2.09 7.92
C PHE A 18 3.05 -2.61 7.85
N HIS A 19 3.24 -3.85 7.39
CA HIS A 19 4.57 -4.41 7.23
C HIS A 19 5.40 -3.66 6.17
N GLY A 20 4.79 -3.25 5.05
CA GLY A 20 5.45 -2.40 4.07
C GLY A 20 5.97 -1.09 4.66
N VAL A 21 5.20 -0.49 5.56
CA VAL A 21 5.58 0.73 6.29
C VAL A 21 6.72 0.46 7.28
N GLU A 22 6.71 -0.69 7.95
CA GLU A 22 7.80 -1.14 8.82
C GLU A 22 9.09 -1.38 8.04
N LEU A 23 9.02 -2.07 6.90
CA LEU A 23 10.16 -2.33 6.02
C LEU A 23 10.78 -1.04 5.47
N ALA A 24 9.95 -0.06 5.11
CA ALA A 24 10.40 1.27 4.70
C ALA A 24 10.94 2.10 5.86
N ASP A 25 10.74 1.67 7.11
CA ASP A 25 11.14 2.40 8.32
C ASP A 25 10.62 3.84 8.32
N VAL A 26 9.32 4.01 8.09
CA VAL A 26 8.66 5.31 8.05
C VAL A 26 8.72 5.97 9.43
N GLN A 27 9.16 7.22 9.46
CA GLN A 27 9.28 8.04 10.66
C GLN A 27 8.36 9.27 10.57
N PHE A 28 8.13 9.92 11.73
CA PHE A 28 7.40 11.18 11.74
C PHE A 28 8.12 12.24 10.90
N GLY A 29 7.34 13.03 10.16
CA GLY A 29 7.86 14.08 9.28
C GLY A 29 8.29 13.62 7.90
N ASP A 30 8.39 12.31 7.62
CA ASP A 30 8.77 11.79 6.31
C ASP A 30 7.77 12.20 5.20
N THR A 31 8.28 12.38 3.98
CA THR A 31 7.51 12.33 2.74
C THR A 31 7.55 10.91 2.21
N VAL A 32 6.39 10.27 2.07
CA VAL A 32 6.27 8.86 1.71
C VAL A 32 5.49 8.68 0.42
N LEU A 33 6.02 7.87 -0.49
CA LEU A 33 5.33 7.41 -1.69
C LEU A 33 4.78 6.01 -1.47
N VAL A 34 3.48 5.82 -1.68
CA VAL A 34 2.83 4.49 -1.67
C VAL A 34 2.42 4.13 -3.09
N ILE A 35 3.08 3.15 -3.68
CA ILE A 35 2.81 2.67 -5.05
C ILE A 35 1.81 1.52 -5.00
N GLY A 36 0.62 1.76 -5.59
CA GLY A 36 -0.47 0.80 -5.63
C GLY A 36 -1.40 0.92 -4.42
N ILE A 37 -2.51 1.66 -4.57
CA ILE A 37 -3.53 1.85 -3.55
C ILE A 37 -4.71 0.87 -3.69
N GLY A 38 -4.40 -0.42 -3.86
CA GLY A 38 -5.34 -1.51 -3.60
C GLY A 38 -5.54 -1.71 -2.09
N PRO A 39 -6.23 -2.78 -1.63
CA PRO A 39 -6.50 -2.99 -0.19
C PRO A 39 -5.26 -2.93 0.69
N VAL A 40 -4.17 -3.59 0.28
CA VAL A 40 -2.88 -3.57 1.00
C VAL A 40 -2.27 -2.17 1.01
N GLY A 41 -2.24 -1.49 -0.15
CA GLY A 41 -1.68 -0.15 -0.24
C GLY A 41 -2.49 0.89 0.53
N LEU A 42 -3.81 0.76 0.61
CA LEU A 42 -4.65 1.59 1.48
C LEU A 42 -4.26 1.44 2.95
N MET A 43 -3.94 0.23 3.38
CA MET A 43 -3.44 -0.02 4.73
C MET A 43 -2.00 0.46 4.91
N SER A 44 -1.20 0.50 3.85
CA SER A 44 0.10 1.18 3.88
C SER A 44 -0.05 2.69 4.05
N VAL A 45 -1.03 3.32 3.39
CA VAL A 45 -1.35 4.74 3.60
C VAL A 45 -1.76 4.99 5.05
N ALA A 46 -2.70 4.19 5.59
CA ALA A 46 -3.15 4.31 6.98
C ALA A 46 -1.99 4.12 7.98
N GLY A 47 -1.17 3.09 7.80
CA GLY A 47 -0.01 2.84 8.65
C GLY A 47 1.04 3.97 8.58
N THR A 48 1.23 4.56 7.40
CA THR A 48 2.11 5.72 7.17
C THR A 48 1.60 6.95 7.91
N ALA A 49 0.30 7.22 7.83
CA ALA A 49 -0.33 8.34 8.56
C ALA A 49 -0.23 8.15 10.07
N LEU A 50 -0.47 6.93 10.58
CA LEU A 50 -0.35 6.61 12.01
C LEU A 50 1.09 6.74 12.53
N ARG A 51 2.10 6.61 11.68
CA ARG A 51 3.50 6.86 12.02
C ARG A 51 3.91 8.34 11.94
N GLY A 52 2.97 9.22 11.55
CA GLY A 52 3.19 10.66 11.55
C GLY A 52 3.96 11.19 10.33
N ALA A 53 3.90 10.52 9.19
CA ALA A 53 4.42 11.09 7.95
C ALA A 53 3.78 12.45 7.67
N SER A 54 4.57 13.43 7.23
CA SER A 54 4.10 14.79 6.95
C SER A 54 3.40 14.90 5.60
N ARG A 55 3.76 14.03 4.66
CA ARG A 55 3.21 14.00 3.31
C ARG A 55 3.12 12.56 2.81
N ILE A 56 1.97 12.19 2.24
CA ILE A 56 1.72 10.86 1.72
C ILE A 56 1.24 10.97 0.28
N ILE A 57 2.09 10.57 -0.67
CA ILE A 57 1.80 10.56 -2.09
C ILE A 57 1.31 9.16 -2.47
N ALA A 58 0.07 9.04 -2.91
CA ALA A 58 -0.57 7.76 -3.24
C ALA A 58 -0.67 7.56 -4.75
N VAL A 59 -0.20 6.42 -5.25
CA VAL A 59 -0.23 6.09 -6.69
C VAL A 59 -1.36 5.12 -7.00
N GLY A 60 -2.33 5.56 -7.78
CA GLY A 60 -3.45 4.74 -8.24
C GLY A 60 -4.50 5.54 -8.99
N THR A 61 -5.46 4.85 -9.61
CA THR A 61 -6.42 5.48 -10.54
C THR A 61 -7.87 5.12 -10.28
N ARG A 62 -8.16 4.05 -9.51
CA ARG A 62 -9.55 3.66 -9.22
C ARG A 62 -10.17 4.64 -8.24
N LYS A 63 -11.34 5.19 -8.59
CA LYS A 63 -12.01 6.24 -7.83
C LYS A 63 -12.20 5.88 -6.36
N ASN A 64 -12.79 4.72 -6.08
CA ASN A 64 -13.04 4.29 -4.70
C ASN A 64 -11.74 4.14 -3.89
N CYS A 65 -10.65 3.66 -4.53
CA CYS A 65 -9.36 3.57 -3.87
C CYS A 65 -8.75 4.94 -3.57
N VAL A 66 -8.91 5.91 -4.48
CA VAL A 66 -8.46 7.29 -4.28
C VAL A 66 -9.23 7.94 -3.13
N GLU A 67 -10.55 7.79 -3.09
CA GLU A 67 -11.37 8.32 -1.99
C GLU A 67 -11.03 7.67 -0.64
N ALA A 68 -10.86 6.35 -0.61
CA ALA A 68 -10.41 5.65 0.60
C ALA A 68 -9.00 6.10 1.04
N ALA A 69 -8.07 6.30 0.09
CA ALA A 69 -6.73 6.78 0.43
C ALA A 69 -6.76 8.18 1.06
N LYS A 70 -7.65 9.07 0.61
CA LYS A 70 -7.88 10.38 1.27
C LYS A 70 -8.33 10.21 2.71
N LEU A 71 -9.29 9.33 2.96
CA LEU A 71 -9.77 9.04 4.32
C LEU A 71 -8.65 8.51 5.22
N TYR A 72 -7.72 7.72 4.66
CA TYR A 72 -6.57 7.19 5.38
C TYR A 72 -5.39 8.16 5.50
N GLY A 73 -5.51 9.38 4.98
CA GLY A 73 -4.51 10.44 5.18
C GLY A 73 -3.57 10.69 4.00
N ALA A 74 -3.84 10.15 2.81
CA ALA A 74 -3.08 10.54 1.62
C ALA A 74 -3.31 12.02 1.29
N THR A 75 -2.21 12.75 1.06
CA THR A 75 -2.22 14.20 0.81
C THR A 75 -2.17 14.53 -0.68
N ASP A 76 -1.51 13.68 -1.46
CA ASP A 76 -1.28 13.88 -2.88
C ASP A 76 -1.53 12.59 -3.67
N PHE A 77 -1.85 12.74 -4.95
CA PHE A 77 -2.20 11.62 -5.82
C PHE A 77 -1.45 11.66 -7.13
N VAL A 78 -0.94 10.50 -7.53
CA VAL A 78 -0.28 10.27 -8.81
C VAL A 78 -1.06 9.25 -9.61
N SER A 79 -1.32 9.55 -10.87
CA SER A 79 -1.97 8.64 -11.82
C SER A 79 -0.96 8.16 -12.86
N TYR A 80 -0.70 6.86 -12.91
CA TYR A 80 0.13 6.25 -13.94
C TYR A 80 -0.45 6.39 -15.37
N LYS A 81 -1.68 6.92 -15.51
CA LYS A 81 -2.28 7.26 -16.80
C LYS A 81 -1.84 8.63 -17.32
N ASN A 82 -1.26 9.48 -16.47
CA ASN A 82 -0.90 10.85 -16.79
C ASN A 82 0.62 11.04 -17.02
N GLY A 83 1.35 9.96 -17.23
CA GLY A 83 2.80 9.95 -17.39
C GLY A 83 3.49 9.03 -16.38
N THR A 84 4.81 9.08 -16.33
CA THR A 84 5.57 8.23 -15.42
C THR A 84 5.38 8.66 -13.97
N ILE A 85 5.49 7.71 -13.05
CA ILE A 85 5.36 7.98 -11.61
C ILE A 85 6.45 8.96 -11.16
N GLU A 86 7.68 8.70 -11.58
CA GLU A 86 8.84 9.50 -11.19
C GLU A 86 8.77 10.95 -11.66
N GLU A 87 8.33 11.23 -12.89
CA GLU A 87 8.17 12.61 -13.37
C GLU A 87 7.17 13.38 -12.51
N GLN A 88 6.02 12.77 -12.21
CA GLN A 88 4.99 13.41 -11.39
C GLN A 88 5.47 13.62 -9.95
N VAL A 89 6.13 12.62 -9.34
CA VAL A 89 6.63 12.71 -7.96
C VAL A 89 7.75 13.74 -7.85
N LEU A 90 8.70 13.75 -8.78
CA LEU A 90 9.79 14.74 -8.79
C LEU A 90 9.28 16.17 -8.99
N ALA A 91 8.28 16.36 -9.87
CA ALA A 91 7.63 17.65 -10.03
C ALA A 91 6.95 18.13 -8.74
N MET A 92 6.27 17.23 -8.00
CA MET A 92 5.61 17.53 -6.73
C MET A 92 6.57 17.79 -5.57
N THR A 93 7.84 17.40 -5.71
CA THR A 93 8.86 17.47 -4.65
C THR A 93 10.04 18.36 -5.00
N ASP A 94 9.87 19.27 -5.95
CA ASP A 94 10.93 20.20 -6.44
C ASP A 94 12.20 19.47 -6.86
N GLY A 95 12.06 18.29 -7.47
CA GLY A 95 13.18 17.43 -7.88
C GLY A 95 13.86 16.66 -6.75
N LYS A 96 13.45 16.83 -5.49
CA LYS A 96 14.13 16.24 -4.32
C LYS A 96 13.77 14.75 -4.12
N GLY A 97 12.60 14.32 -4.58
CA GLY A 97 12.08 12.98 -4.31
C GLY A 97 11.53 12.80 -2.90
N VAL A 98 11.35 11.54 -2.49
CA VAL A 98 10.71 11.14 -1.22
C VAL A 98 11.68 10.45 -0.26
N ASP A 99 11.38 10.48 1.02
CA ASP A 99 12.21 9.86 2.07
C ASP A 99 12.02 8.33 2.09
N LYS A 100 10.80 7.88 1.85
CA LYS A 100 10.41 6.46 1.89
C LYS A 100 9.50 6.11 0.73
N VAL A 101 9.58 4.85 0.28
CA VAL A 101 8.65 4.27 -0.69
C VAL A 101 8.09 2.97 -0.13
N VAL A 102 6.79 2.77 -0.23
CA VAL A 102 6.14 1.48 -0.01
C VAL A 102 5.60 0.98 -1.34
N ILE A 103 6.03 -0.20 -1.77
CA ILE A 103 5.53 -0.87 -2.98
C ILE A 103 4.50 -1.90 -2.56
N ALA A 104 3.22 -1.63 -2.85
CA ALA A 104 2.07 -2.48 -2.55
C ALA A 104 1.25 -2.87 -3.79
N GLY A 105 1.77 -2.60 -4.98
CA GLY A 105 1.13 -2.94 -6.25
C GLY A 105 2.00 -2.60 -7.46
N GLY A 106 1.56 -3.03 -8.65
CA GLY A 106 2.29 -2.90 -9.91
C GLY A 106 3.15 -4.11 -10.23
N GLY A 107 3.91 -4.03 -11.31
CA GLY A 107 4.84 -5.06 -11.77
C GLY A 107 6.30 -4.74 -11.45
N CYS A 108 7.21 -5.40 -12.16
CA CYS A 108 8.66 -5.20 -11.99
C CYS A 108 9.10 -3.75 -12.25
N GLU A 109 8.42 -3.04 -13.14
CA GLU A 109 8.69 -1.65 -13.50
C GLU A 109 8.51 -0.67 -12.33
N THR A 110 7.63 -0.97 -11.39
CA THR A 110 7.40 -0.12 -10.21
C THR A 110 8.62 -0.03 -9.31
N PHE A 111 9.49 -1.04 -9.35
CA PHE A 111 10.72 -1.06 -8.59
C PHE A 111 11.71 0.00 -9.07
N GLU A 112 11.85 0.12 -10.39
CA GLU A 112 12.68 1.16 -11.02
C GLU A 112 12.15 2.55 -10.69
N SER A 113 10.85 2.80 -10.86
CA SER A 113 10.20 4.06 -10.50
C SER A 113 10.40 4.42 -9.01
N ALA A 114 10.31 3.41 -8.11
CA ALA A 114 10.55 3.60 -6.68
C ALA A 114 11.98 4.10 -6.40
N VAL A 115 13.00 3.49 -7.06
CA VAL A 115 14.39 3.91 -6.92
C VAL A 115 14.62 5.34 -7.44
N ARG A 116 13.99 5.69 -8.57
CA ARG A 116 14.07 7.03 -9.17
C ARG A 116 13.45 8.12 -8.29
N CYS A 117 12.37 7.80 -7.59
CA CYS A 117 11.70 8.72 -6.67
C CYS A 117 12.42 8.90 -5.33
N LEU A 118 13.28 7.98 -4.94
CA LEU A 118 13.84 7.90 -3.59
C LEU A 118 15.04 8.84 -3.42
N LYS A 119 15.07 9.64 -2.35
CA LYS A 119 16.24 10.45 -1.96
C LYS A 119 17.44 9.56 -1.62
N PRO A 120 18.67 10.10 -1.67
CA PRO A 120 19.82 9.46 -1.02
C PRO A 120 19.52 9.15 0.46
N GLY A 121 19.93 7.99 0.94
CA GLY A 121 19.66 7.53 2.30
C GLY A 121 18.23 7.01 2.53
N GLY A 122 17.35 7.11 1.55
CA GLY A 122 15.97 6.67 1.67
C GLY A 122 15.82 5.14 1.67
N LYS A 123 14.62 4.67 2.02
CA LYS A 123 14.30 3.24 2.13
C LYS A 123 13.06 2.86 1.34
N ILE A 124 13.12 1.70 0.70
CA ILE A 124 11.99 1.05 0.03
C ILE A 124 11.53 -0.14 0.90
N GLY A 125 10.25 -0.21 1.20
CA GLY A 125 9.58 -1.38 1.76
C GLY A 125 8.69 -2.02 0.71
N ASN A 126 9.01 -3.24 0.28
CA ASN A 126 8.24 -3.97 -0.71
C ASN A 126 7.44 -5.10 -0.07
N VAL A 127 6.12 -5.07 -0.24
CA VAL A 127 5.19 -6.14 0.11
C VAL A 127 4.40 -6.63 -1.10
N ASN A 128 4.81 -6.21 -2.30
CA ASN A 128 4.19 -6.60 -3.55
C ASN A 128 4.91 -7.79 -4.18
N TYR A 129 4.14 -8.63 -4.83
CA TYR A 129 4.61 -9.79 -5.58
C TYR A 129 5.45 -9.42 -6.83
N LEU A 130 5.36 -8.17 -7.32
CA LEU A 130 6.06 -7.61 -8.50
C LEU A 130 5.69 -8.24 -9.85
N GLY A 131 4.60 -8.99 -9.91
CA GLY A 131 4.11 -9.59 -11.17
C GLY A 131 4.95 -10.77 -11.66
N SER A 132 5.23 -10.80 -12.96
CA SER A 132 6.03 -11.82 -13.63
C SER A 132 7.33 -11.24 -14.15
N GLY A 133 8.33 -12.08 -14.33
CA GLY A 133 9.64 -11.69 -14.87
C GLY A 133 10.76 -12.35 -14.08
N THR A 134 11.97 -12.26 -14.64
CA THR A 134 13.16 -12.90 -14.05
C THR A 134 13.99 -11.89 -13.27
N TYR A 135 13.85 -10.61 -13.58
CA TYR A 135 14.70 -9.53 -13.04
C TYR A 135 13.86 -8.33 -12.61
N VAL A 136 14.34 -7.61 -11.63
CA VAL A 136 13.97 -6.21 -11.34
C VAL A 136 15.15 -5.32 -11.70
N THR A 137 14.87 -4.18 -12.32
CA THR A 137 15.91 -3.24 -12.73
C THR A 137 16.18 -2.23 -11.60
N VAL A 138 17.46 -2.07 -11.27
CA VAL A 138 17.91 -1.01 -10.39
C VAL A 138 18.71 0.02 -11.19
N PRO A 139 18.20 1.22 -11.43
CA PRO A 139 18.88 2.23 -12.24
C PRO A 139 20.12 2.73 -11.50
N ARG A 140 21.30 2.49 -12.09
CA ARG A 140 22.61 2.70 -11.46
C ARG A 140 22.84 4.16 -11.03
N VAL A 141 22.47 5.11 -11.86
CA VAL A 141 22.69 6.55 -11.58
C VAL A 141 21.82 7.00 -10.43
N GLU A 142 20.54 6.71 -10.49
CA GLU A 142 19.56 7.07 -9.46
C GLU A 142 19.76 6.27 -8.16
N TRP A 143 20.39 5.10 -8.24
CA TRP A 143 20.90 4.38 -7.06
C TRP A 143 22.09 5.09 -6.40
N GLY A 144 22.55 6.22 -6.96
CA GLY A 144 23.75 6.93 -6.50
C GLY A 144 25.03 6.20 -6.82
N VAL A 145 25.11 5.60 -8.01
CA VAL A 145 26.23 4.74 -8.50
C VAL A 145 26.67 3.67 -7.49
N GLY A 146 25.72 3.16 -6.71
CA GLY A 146 25.98 2.19 -5.64
C GLY A 146 26.35 2.79 -4.28
N MET A 147 26.45 4.09 -4.17
CA MET A 147 26.92 4.80 -2.95
C MET A 147 25.89 5.76 -2.35
N GLY A 148 24.65 5.73 -2.85
CA GLY A 148 23.57 6.63 -2.40
C GLY A 148 22.93 6.26 -1.06
N HIS A 149 23.43 5.25 -0.35
CA HIS A 149 22.87 4.73 0.92
C HIS A 149 21.40 4.35 0.85
N LYS A 150 20.83 4.14 -0.35
CA LYS A 150 19.46 3.68 -0.53
C LYS A 150 19.33 2.23 -0.10
N GLN A 151 18.25 1.90 0.61
CA GLN A 151 17.99 0.56 1.10
C GLN A 151 16.72 -0.01 0.49
N ILE A 152 16.73 -1.31 0.22
CA ILE A 152 15.59 -2.05 -0.30
C ILE A 152 15.34 -3.22 0.65
N ASN A 153 14.18 -3.21 1.27
CA ASN A 153 13.72 -4.26 2.16
C ASN A 153 12.43 -4.84 1.59
N GLY A 154 12.31 -6.13 1.55
CA GLY A 154 11.11 -6.80 1.07
C GLY A 154 10.88 -8.10 1.80
N GLY A 155 9.63 -8.54 1.85
CA GLY A 155 9.29 -9.81 2.46
C GLY A 155 7.81 -9.98 2.74
N LEU A 156 7.45 -11.22 3.06
CA LEU A 156 6.13 -11.56 3.55
C LEU A 156 5.96 -11.03 4.98
N MET A 157 4.77 -10.55 5.28
CA MET A 157 4.48 -10.03 6.61
C MET A 157 4.58 -11.16 7.66
N PRO A 158 5.17 -10.91 8.81
CA PRO A 158 5.13 -11.86 9.92
C PRO A 158 3.69 -11.96 10.42
N GLY A 159 3.11 -13.15 10.33
CA GLY A 159 1.76 -13.42 10.78
C GLY A 159 1.68 -13.66 12.29
N GLY A 160 0.56 -14.23 12.69
CA GLY A 160 0.34 -14.75 14.02
C GLY A 160 -0.55 -13.88 14.90
N ARG A 161 -1.05 -14.52 15.94
CA ARG A 161 -2.08 -13.99 16.84
C ARG A 161 -1.68 -12.65 17.46
N LEU A 162 -0.47 -12.53 17.99
CA LEU A 162 -0.01 -11.30 18.66
C LEU A 162 -0.03 -10.08 17.75
N ARG A 163 0.32 -10.26 16.46
CA ARG A 163 0.25 -9.17 15.48
C ARG A 163 -1.20 -8.77 15.21
N MET A 164 -2.07 -9.75 15.01
CA MET A 164 -3.51 -9.50 14.80
C MET A 164 -4.13 -8.79 16.00
N GLU A 165 -3.82 -9.21 17.23
CA GLU A 165 -4.31 -8.56 18.45
C GLU A 165 -3.86 -7.10 18.57
N LYS A 166 -2.59 -6.79 18.26
CA LYS A 166 -2.07 -5.42 18.25
C LYS A 166 -2.77 -4.53 17.21
N LEU A 167 -2.98 -5.05 16.01
CA LEU A 167 -3.68 -4.32 14.95
C LEU A 167 -5.17 -4.20 15.26
N GLY A 168 -5.79 -5.24 15.80
CA GLY A 168 -7.18 -5.21 16.29
C GLY A 168 -7.38 -4.17 17.41
N ALA A 169 -6.38 -3.96 18.25
CA ALA A 169 -6.44 -2.91 19.27
C ALA A 169 -6.51 -1.50 18.66
N LEU A 170 -5.87 -1.26 17.50
CA LEU A 170 -6.00 0.02 16.79
C LEU A 170 -7.44 0.23 16.28
N VAL A 171 -8.04 -0.85 15.73
CA VAL A 171 -9.44 -0.81 15.28
C VAL A 171 -10.39 -0.58 16.46
N ALA A 172 -10.23 -1.34 17.54
CA ALA A 172 -11.06 -1.23 18.73
C ALA A 172 -10.96 0.16 19.39
N ALA A 173 -9.81 0.82 19.30
CA ALA A 173 -9.58 2.17 19.79
C ALA A 173 -10.04 3.29 18.82
N GLY A 174 -10.63 2.94 17.68
CA GLY A 174 -11.04 3.90 16.65
C GLY A 174 -9.88 4.64 15.97
N LYS A 175 -8.66 4.10 16.06
CA LYS A 175 -7.47 4.68 15.41
C LYS A 175 -7.29 4.23 13.98
N LEU A 176 -7.90 3.11 13.62
CA LEU A 176 -7.89 2.53 12.29
C LEU A 176 -9.31 2.05 11.97
N ASP A 177 -9.91 2.63 10.94
CA ASP A 177 -11.16 2.14 10.38
C ASP A 177 -10.84 1.23 9.17
N VAL A 178 -11.19 -0.04 9.25
CA VAL A 178 -10.97 -1.01 8.17
C VAL A 178 -12.22 -1.28 7.34
N HIS A 179 -13.36 -0.77 7.78
CA HIS A 179 -14.65 -1.00 7.13
C HIS A 179 -14.68 -0.57 5.66
N PRO A 180 -14.07 0.57 5.25
CA PRO A 180 -14.04 0.99 3.85
C PRO A 180 -13.34 0.02 2.89
N LEU A 181 -12.54 -0.93 3.41
CA LEU A 181 -11.91 -1.96 2.57
C LEU A 181 -12.95 -2.95 2.01
N ALA A 182 -13.96 -3.32 2.78
CA ALA A 182 -15.00 -4.27 2.39
C ALA A 182 -16.03 -3.60 1.48
N SER A 183 -15.64 -3.32 0.23
CA SER A 183 -16.50 -2.62 -0.74
C SER A 183 -17.72 -3.42 -1.21
N HIS A 184 -17.62 -4.76 -1.16
CA HIS A 184 -18.67 -5.69 -1.55
C HIS A 184 -18.72 -6.83 -0.53
N VAL A 185 -19.91 -7.05 0.04
CA VAL A 185 -20.14 -8.13 1.00
C VAL A 185 -21.24 -9.04 0.44
N PHE A 186 -20.91 -10.30 0.28
CA PHE A 186 -21.81 -11.35 -0.18
C PHE A 186 -22.17 -12.28 0.96
N GLU A 187 -23.36 -12.85 0.91
CA GLU A 187 -23.86 -13.80 1.90
C GLU A 187 -23.98 -15.20 1.26
N GLY A 188 -23.29 -16.19 1.81
CA GLY A 188 -23.37 -17.60 1.40
C GLY A 188 -22.30 -18.05 0.39
N TRP A 189 -22.07 -19.35 0.37
CA TRP A 189 -21.08 -20.03 -0.48
C TRP A 189 -21.31 -19.83 -1.98
N ASP A 190 -22.55 -19.69 -2.41
CA ASP A 190 -22.92 -19.59 -3.83
C ASP A 190 -22.31 -18.35 -4.52
N HIS A 191 -21.91 -17.34 -3.74
CA HIS A 191 -21.28 -16.12 -4.23
C HIS A 191 -19.74 -16.16 -4.27
N LEU A 192 -19.11 -17.28 -3.89
CA LEU A 192 -17.66 -17.37 -3.83
C LEU A 192 -17.00 -17.16 -5.20
N GLU A 193 -17.54 -17.80 -6.24
CA GLU A 193 -17.03 -17.68 -7.61
C GLU A 193 -17.18 -16.26 -8.14
N GLU A 194 -18.32 -15.62 -7.91
CA GLU A 194 -18.59 -14.23 -8.28
C GLU A 194 -17.56 -13.28 -7.65
N ALA A 195 -17.31 -13.42 -6.37
CA ALA A 195 -16.32 -12.62 -5.63
C ALA A 195 -14.91 -12.82 -6.17
N LEU A 196 -14.52 -14.05 -6.56
CA LEU A 196 -13.22 -14.35 -7.17
C LEU A 196 -13.08 -13.70 -8.55
N PHE A 197 -14.12 -13.79 -9.39
CA PHE A 197 -14.10 -13.10 -10.69
C PHE A 197 -14.03 -11.60 -10.54
N MET A 198 -14.74 -11.02 -9.59
CA MET A 198 -14.66 -9.60 -9.27
C MET A 198 -13.23 -9.18 -8.88
N MET A 199 -12.51 -10.00 -8.10
CA MET A 199 -11.09 -9.74 -7.77
C MET A 199 -10.17 -9.81 -8.99
N ARG A 200 -10.47 -10.69 -9.95
CA ARG A 200 -9.73 -10.79 -11.22
C ARG A 200 -9.97 -9.57 -12.09
N ASP A 201 -11.24 -9.20 -12.28
CA ASP A 201 -11.68 -8.21 -13.27
C ASP A 201 -11.53 -6.77 -12.75
N LYS A 202 -11.46 -6.59 -11.43
CA LYS A 202 -11.18 -5.33 -10.72
C LYS A 202 -12.05 -4.16 -11.20
N PRO A 203 -13.38 -4.23 -11.09
CA PRO A 203 -14.26 -3.12 -11.44
C PRO A 203 -13.87 -1.85 -10.67
N ALA A 204 -14.28 -0.70 -11.20
CA ALA A 204 -13.82 0.61 -10.73
C ALA A 204 -14.18 0.90 -9.27
N ASP A 205 -15.27 0.33 -8.79
CA ASP A 205 -15.81 0.48 -7.44
C ASP A 205 -15.29 -0.55 -6.43
N LEU A 206 -14.54 -1.56 -6.92
CA LEU A 206 -13.99 -2.60 -6.05
C LEU A 206 -12.78 -2.10 -5.25
N ILE A 207 -12.81 -2.33 -3.94
CA ILE A 207 -11.62 -2.36 -3.09
C ILE A 207 -11.33 -3.83 -2.73
N LYS A 208 -12.19 -4.46 -1.92
CA LYS A 208 -12.08 -5.87 -1.54
C LYS A 208 -13.47 -6.49 -1.41
N PRO A 209 -13.75 -7.63 -2.10
CA PRO A 209 -14.97 -8.40 -1.85
C PRO A 209 -14.76 -9.28 -0.61
N VAL A 210 -15.81 -9.49 0.14
CA VAL A 210 -15.90 -10.40 1.28
C VAL A 210 -17.09 -11.33 1.08
N VAL A 211 -16.91 -12.61 1.31
CA VAL A 211 -18.00 -13.59 1.32
C VAL A 211 -18.19 -14.08 2.74
N LYS A 212 -19.33 -13.79 3.32
CA LYS A 212 -19.72 -14.27 4.65
C LYS A 212 -20.38 -15.64 4.47
N ILE A 213 -19.76 -16.69 4.97
CA ILE A 213 -20.16 -18.08 4.78
C ILE A 213 -20.87 -18.71 5.99
N SER A 214 -20.83 -18.04 7.13
CA SER A 214 -21.52 -18.43 8.37
C SER A 214 -21.85 -17.19 9.19
N ASP A 215 -22.81 -17.32 10.07
CA ASP A 215 -23.14 -16.32 11.10
C ASP A 215 -22.09 -16.25 12.21
#